data_95bd35c84b8430d14fb97b5fd5414501
#
_entry.id   95bd35c84b8430d14fb97b5fd5414501
#
_cell.length_a   1.000
_cell.length_b   1.000
_cell.length_c   1.000
_cell.angle_alpha   90.00
_cell.angle_beta   90.00
_cell.angle_gamma   90.00
#
_symmetry.space_group_name_H-M   'P 1'
#
loop_
_entity.id
_entity.type
_entity.pdbx_description
1 polymer ?
#
loop_
_entity_poly.entity_id
_entity_poly.type
_entity_poly.pdbx_seq_one_letter_code
_entity_poly.pdbx_strand_id
1 'polypeptide(L)'
;MFRFDRDPLVCRGRVQLLRALNPGVPICGVFGGDRGYKRALLRLAGTSVLRLDGLYCSPRGAEWNWKNGDLVLADWYREAGHRIDFEVAHLVEWDLLLLDSLANVYAQVPKGAVGLTCVTPLSLVEHDWEWLRHEEGRRQWEELLRHAQGEWSYADVPQACLGVGPCFPRAFLAQYSVIDATELCHDELRLPLFAQILGFPIAETGFRSHWFDRGDDRFFNVGGPEIDPGAIATELSLPTGRRAFHPYRGATQGLRRI
;
A
#
# COMPACT_ATOMS: atom_id res chain seq x y z
N MET A 1 -6.15 6.93 -0.78
CA MET A 1 -6.86 5.93 0.04
C MET A 1 -6.11 5.72 1.34
N PHE A 2 -6.80 5.57 2.46
CA PHE A 2 -6.19 5.35 3.77
C PHE A 2 -6.61 3.99 4.32
N ARG A 3 -5.67 3.03 4.35
CA ARG A 3 -5.90 1.66 4.82
C ARG A 3 -5.57 1.54 6.31
N PHE A 4 -6.47 0.94 7.09
CA PHE A 4 -6.28 0.78 8.53
C PHE A 4 -7.08 -0.41 9.08
N ASP A 5 -6.62 -0.95 10.20
CA ASP A 5 -7.21 -2.11 10.88
C ASP A 5 -7.45 -1.86 12.37
N ARG A 6 -6.83 -0.84 12.95
CA ARG A 6 -6.81 -0.55 14.39
C ARG A 6 -6.51 0.92 14.70
N ASP A 7 -6.47 1.25 15.98
CA ASP A 7 -6.08 2.55 16.57
C ASP A 7 -6.68 3.80 15.91
N PRO A 8 -7.97 4.10 16.20
CA PRO A 8 -8.62 5.27 15.61
C PRO A 8 -7.96 6.61 15.96
N LEU A 9 -7.22 6.72 17.08
CA LEU A 9 -6.57 7.97 17.47
C LEU A 9 -5.32 8.24 16.63
N VAL A 10 -4.49 7.22 16.42
CA VAL A 10 -3.34 7.30 15.49
C VAL A 10 -3.86 7.57 14.09
N CYS A 11 -4.85 6.81 13.61
CA CYS A 11 -5.48 7.00 12.31
C CYS A 11 -6.00 8.43 12.12
N ARG A 12 -6.66 9.01 13.13
CA ARG A 12 -7.12 10.41 13.08
C ARG A 12 -5.96 11.38 12.84
N GLY A 13 -4.86 11.21 13.56
CA GLY A 13 -3.67 12.04 13.39
C GLY A 13 -3.09 11.94 11.97
N ARG A 14 -3.03 10.71 11.40
CA ARG A 14 -2.58 10.47 10.03
C ARG A 14 -3.48 11.11 9.00
N VAL A 15 -4.79 10.91 9.08
CA VAL A 15 -5.75 11.52 8.16
C VAL A 15 -5.70 13.05 8.23
N GLN A 16 -5.56 13.64 9.42
CA GLN A 16 -5.41 15.09 9.57
C GLN A 16 -4.12 15.60 8.91
N LEU A 17 -3.01 14.87 9.04
CA LEU A 17 -1.74 15.20 8.41
C LEU A 17 -1.85 15.10 6.88
N LEU A 18 -2.35 13.98 6.36
CA LEU A 18 -2.56 13.79 4.92
C LEU A 18 -3.44 14.90 4.32
N ARG A 19 -4.52 15.28 5.00
CA ARG A 19 -5.42 16.34 4.54
C ARG A 19 -4.74 17.72 4.56
N ALA A 20 -3.92 18.00 5.56
CA ALA A 20 -3.18 19.25 5.64
C ALA A 20 -2.13 19.39 4.52
N LEU A 21 -1.47 18.29 4.18
CA LEU A 21 -0.45 18.24 3.12
C LEU A 21 -1.05 18.14 1.71
N ASN A 22 -2.32 17.73 1.59
CA ASN A 22 -3.00 17.51 0.31
C ASN A 22 -4.40 18.16 0.32
N PRO A 23 -4.49 19.49 0.33
CA PRO A 23 -5.78 20.19 0.36
C PRO A 23 -6.60 19.87 -0.89
N GLY A 24 -7.89 19.56 -0.69
CA GLY A 24 -8.81 19.23 -1.78
C GLY A 24 -8.74 17.78 -2.30
N VAL A 25 -7.75 16.99 -1.88
CA VAL A 25 -7.67 15.58 -2.27
C VAL A 25 -8.60 14.73 -1.41
N PRO A 26 -9.51 13.93 -2.01
CA PRO A 26 -10.40 13.04 -1.26
C PRO A 26 -9.62 11.95 -0.52
N ILE A 27 -9.98 11.69 0.74
CA ILE A 27 -9.39 10.63 1.55
C ILE A 27 -10.45 9.58 1.86
N CYS A 28 -10.46 8.50 1.09
CA CYS A 28 -11.33 7.35 1.32
C CYS A 28 -10.65 6.36 2.28
N GLY A 29 -11.34 5.99 3.35
CA GLY A 29 -10.90 4.96 4.28
C GLY A 29 -11.18 3.57 3.74
N VAL A 30 -10.25 2.65 3.96
CA VAL A 30 -10.41 1.20 3.73
C VAL A 30 -10.12 0.49 5.05
N PHE A 31 -11.16 -0.04 5.67
CA PHE A 31 -11.03 -0.76 6.93
C PHE A 31 -10.93 -2.26 6.69
N GLY A 32 -9.81 -2.86 7.11
CA GLY A 32 -9.50 -4.28 7.00
C GLY A 32 -9.44 -5.03 8.34
N GLY A 33 -9.84 -4.42 9.45
CA GLY A 33 -9.76 -5.02 10.79
C GLY A 33 -10.91 -5.98 11.14
N ASP A 34 -10.87 -6.52 12.37
CA ASP A 34 -11.83 -7.49 12.86
C ASP A 34 -13.25 -6.94 13.02
N ARG A 35 -14.24 -7.84 12.92
CA ARG A 35 -15.68 -7.49 12.96
C ARG A 35 -16.10 -6.75 14.22
N GLY A 36 -15.50 -7.03 15.38
CA GLY A 36 -15.77 -6.32 16.63
C GLY A 36 -15.37 -4.85 16.57
N TYR A 37 -14.23 -4.56 16.01
CA TYR A 37 -13.70 -3.22 15.78
C TYR A 37 -14.51 -2.46 14.73
N LYS A 38 -15.04 -3.15 13.71
CA LYS A 38 -15.89 -2.60 12.66
C LYS A 38 -17.10 -1.83 13.22
N ARG A 39 -17.78 -2.37 14.24
CA ARG A 39 -18.94 -1.71 14.88
C ARG A 39 -18.55 -0.43 15.60
N ALA A 40 -17.42 -0.44 16.33
CA ALA A 40 -16.91 0.74 17.01
C ALA A 40 -16.51 1.81 16.00
N LEU A 41 -15.87 1.42 14.91
CA LEU A 41 -15.40 2.30 13.86
C LEU A 41 -16.54 2.93 13.06
N LEU A 42 -17.57 2.19 12.72
CA LEU A 42 -18.78 2.72 12.06
C LEU A 42 -19.48 3.77 12.94
N ARG A 43 -19.45 3.60 14.25
CA ARG A 43 -19.92 4.63 15.19
C ARG A 43 -19.02 5.87 15.20
N LEU A 44 -17.70 5.69 15.12
CA LEU A 44 -16.72 6.77 15.09
C LEU A 44 -16.69 7.49 13.73
N ALA A 45 -16.83 6.78 12.62
CA ALA A 45 -16.94 7.38 11.28
C ALA A 45 -18.23 8.18 11.13
N GLY A 46 -19.35 7.69 11.69
CA GLY A 46 -20.60 8.42 11.78
C GLY A 46 -20.51 9.69 12.62
N THR A 47 -19.52 9.82 13.50
CA THR A 47 -19.27 11.04 14.32
C THR A 47 -18.24 11.97 13.71
N SER A 48 -17.82 11.79 12.46
CA SER A 48 -16.80 12.62 11.76
C SER A 48 -15.40 12.63 12.41
N VAL A 49 -15.11 11.69 13.30
CA VAL A 49 -13.83 11.65 14.05
C VAL A 49 -12.63 11.52 13.13
N LEU A 50 -12.72 10.66 12.12
CA LEU A 50 -11.63 10.45 11.16
C LEU A 50 -11.65 11.45 9.99
N ARG A 51 -12.77 12.15 9.75
CA ARG A 51 -12.94 13.08 8.61
C ARG A 51 -12.59 12.46 7.26
N LEU A 52 -13.05 11.23 7.03
CA LEU A 52 -12.92 10.56 5.74
C LEU A 52 -14.03 11.01 4.79
N ASP A 53 -13.73 11.10 3.50
CA ASP A 53 -14.71 11.45 2.46
C ASP A 53 -15.56 10.22 2.04
N GLY A 54 -15.10 9.02 2.38
CA GLY A 54 -15.80 7.75 2.22
C GLY A 54 -15.16 6.67 3.07
N LEU A 55 -15.90 5.61 3.38
CA LEU A 55 -15.40 4.47 4.13
C LEU A 55 -15.90 3.16 3.52
N TYR A 56 -14.97 2.34 3.08
CA TYR A 56 -15.20 0.95 2.72
C TYR A 56 -14.76 0.04 3.87
N CYS A 57 -15.59 -0.93 4.21
CA CYS A 57 -15.29 -1.93 5.23
C CYS A 57 -15.27 -3.30 4.60
N SER A 58 -14.09 -3.90 4.46
CA SER A 58 -13.97 -5.25 3.92
C SER A 58 -14.86 -6.24 4.69
N PRO A 59 -15.57 -7.12 4.00
CA PRO A 59 -16.33 -8.21 4.64
C PRO A 59 -15.44 -9.34 5.18
N ARG A 60 -14.16 -9.37 4.77
CA ARG A 60 -13.18 -10.40 5.12
C ARG A 60 -12.55 -10.15 6.50
N GLY A 61 -11.83 -11.16 7.03
CA GLY A 61 -11.07 -11.05 8.29
C GLY A 61 -9.75 -10.27 8.12
N ALA A 62 -9.13 -9.84 9.23
CA ALA A 62 -7.93 -9.02 9.24
C ALA A 62 -6.74 -9.69 8.54
N GLU A 63 -6.50 -10.96 8.80
CA GLU A 63 -5.41 -11.74 8.18
C GLU A 63 -5.57 -11.82 6.66
N TRP A 64 -6.78 -12.12 6.20
CA TRP A 64 -7.07 -12.15 4.76
C TRP A 64 -6.86 -10.78 4.12
N ASN A 65 -7.36 -9.73 4.74
CA ASN A 65 -7.20 -8.35 4.25
C ASN A 65 -5.73 -7.92 4.18
N TRP A 66 -4.92 -8.39 5.11
CA TRP A 66 -3.49 -8.10 5.13
C TRP A 66 -2.76 -8.78 3.96
N LYS A 67 -3.02 -10.07 3.73
CA LYS A 67 -2.44 -10.85 2.63
C LYS A 67 -2.92 -10.40 1.24
N ASN A 68 -4.15 -9.88 1.16
CA ASN A 68 -4.86 -9.62 -0.08
C ASN A 68 -5.28 -8.15 -0.21
N GLY A 69 -4.36 -7.23 0.08
CA GLY A 69 -4.63 -5.80 0.02
C GLY A 69 -5.05 -5.31 -1.37
N ASP A 70 -4.52 -5.90 -2.41
CA ASP A 70 -4.87 -5.69 -3.80
C ASP A 70 -6.32 -6.08 -4.12
N LEU A 71 -6.78 -7.24 -3.63
CA LEU A 71 -8.16 -7.70 -3.80
C LEU A 71 -9.15 -6.84 -3.01
N VAL A 72 -8.74 -6.36 -1.82
CA VAL A 72 -9.52 -5.37 -1.06
C VAL A 72 -9.70 -4.08 -1.86
N LEU A 73 -8.67 -3.64 -2.58
CA LEU A 73 -8.73 -2.47 -3.45
C LEU A 73 -9.65 -2.70 -4.67
N ALA A 74 -9.57 -3.88 -5.27
CA ALA A 74 -10.47 -4.27 -6.36
C ALA A 74 -11.93 -4.26 -5.90
N ASP A 75 -12.23 -4.81 -4.72
CA ASP A 75 -13.56 -4.81 -4.11
C ASP A 75 -14.02 -3.37 -3.83
N TRP A 76 -13.18 -2.55 -3.20
CA TRP A 76 -13.50 -1.14 -2.99
C TRP A 76 -13.79 -0.42 -4.30
N TYR A 77 -13.00 -0.66 -5.35
CA TYR A 77 -13.18 0.00 -6.64
C TYR A 77 -14.53 -0.38 -7.27
N ARG A 78 -14.89 -1.68 -7.24
CA ARG A 78 -16.20 -2.18 -7.72
C ARG A 78 -17.38 -1.58 -6.97
N GLU A 79 -17.29 -1.44 -5.65
CA GLU A 79 -18.41 -0.96 -4.84
C GLU A 79 -18.54 0.55 -4.80
N ALA A 80 -17.43 1.28 -4.75
CA ALA A 80 -17.44 2.72 -4.51
C ALA A 80 -16.47 3.52 -5.38
N GLY A 81 -15.26 3.02 -5.60
CA GLY A 81 -14.16 3.76 -6.21
C GLY A 81 -14.45 4.21 -7.64
N HIS A 82 -15.18 3.40 -8.41
CA HIS A 82 -15.55 3.72 -9.80
C HIS A 82 -16.37 5.01 -9.93
N ARG A 83 -17.08 5.44 -8.88
CA ARG A 83 -17.90 6.65 -8.83
C ARG A 83 -17.12 7.90 -8.42
N ILE A 84 -15.89 7.74 -7.95
CA ILE A 84 -15.05 8.85 -7.50
C ILE A 84 -14.18 9.29 -8.68
N ASP A 85 -14.12 10.59 -8.92
CA ASP A 85 -13.24 11.14 -9.95
C ASP A 85 -11.82 11.30 -9.38
N PHE A 86 -10.86 10.57 -9.97
CA PHE A 86 -9.44 10.64 -9.66
C PHE A 86 -8.60 10.10 -10.82
N GLU A 87 -7.38 10.56 -10.95
CA GLU A 87 -6.42 10.01 -11.93
C GLU A 87 -5.58 8.87 -11.31
N VAL A 88 -5.12 9.07 -10.07
CA VAL A 88 -4.26 8.13 -9.34
C VAL A 88 -4.79 7.92 -7.92
N ALA A 89 -4.87 6.68 -7.47
CA ALA A 89 -5.15 6.31 -6.10
C ALA A 89 -3.83 5.94 -5.38
N HIS A 90 -3.48 6.66 -4.33
CA HIS A 90 -2.36 6.32 -3.44
C HIS A 90 -2.88 5.51 -2.27
N LEU A 91 -2.33 4.33 -2.02
CA LEU A 91 -2.65 3.53 -0.84
C LEU A 91 -1.68 3.88 0.28
N VAL A 92 -2.20 4.48 1.33
CA VAL A 92 -1.42 4.88 2.51
C VAL A 92 -1.89 4.05 3.69
N GLU A 93 -1.03 3.18 4.19
CA GLU A 93 -1.26 2.39 5.39
C GLU A 93 -1.19 3.29 6.64
N TRP A 94 -1.91 2.89 7.69
CA TRP A 94 -2.01 3.67 8.93
C TRP A 94 -0.66 3.89 9.62
N ASP A 95 0.33 3.03 9.38
CA ASP A 95 1.70 3.12 9.90
C ASP A 95 2.73 3.59 8.85
N LEU A 96 2.30 3.91 7.63
CA LEU A 96 3.09 4.67 6.67
C LEU A 96 2.95 6.18 6.99
N LEU A 97 4.02 6.80 7.44
CA LEU A 97 4.08 8.23 7.72
C LEU A 97 4.60 8.98 6.50
N LEU A 98 3.76 9.82 5.93
CA LEU A 98 4.13 10.75 4.85
C LEU A 98 4.17 12.18 5.40
N LEU A 99 5.28 12.88 5.18
CA LEU A 99 5.57 14.22 5.72
C LEU A 99 5.76 15.28 4.61
N ASP A 100 5.24 14.99 3.42
CA ASP A 100 5.12 15.92 2.30
C ASP A 100 3.85 15.61 1.51
N SER A 101 3.53 16.44 0.51
CA SER A 101 2.40 16.21 -0.38
C SER A 101 2.57 14.91 -1.17
N LEU A 102 1.47 14.26 -1.52
CA LEU A 102 1.51 13.05 -2.38
C LEU A 102 2.21 13.35 -3.71
N ALA A 103 1.99 14.54 -4.27
CA ALA A 103 2.64 14.96 -5.52
C ALA A 103 4.17 14.96 -5.41
N ASN A 104 4.73 15.39 -4.27
CA ASN A 104 6.17 15.41 -4.04
C ASN A 104 6.70 14.02 -3.70
N VAL A 105 6.00 13.30 -2.80
CA VAL A 105 6.42 11.97 -2.32
C VAL A 105 6.47 10.95 -3.46
N TYR A 106 5.54 11.04 -4.43
CA TYR A 106 5.46 10.14 -5.58
C TYR A 106 5.94 10.79 -6.89
N ALA A 107 6.71 11.88 -6.82
CA ALA A 107 7.11 12.67 -8.01
C ALA A 107 7.87 11.85 -9.07
N GLN A 108 8.53 10.77 -8.66
CA GLN A 108 9.27 9.90 -9.59
C GLN A 108 8.39 8.83 -10.28
N VAL A 109 7.13 8.64 -9.85
CA VAL A 109 6.22 7.69 -10.51
C VAL A 109 5.59 8.38 -11.72
N PRO A 110 5.87 7.93 -12.96
CA PRO A 110 5.29 8.55 -14.15
C PRO A 110 3.77 8.42 -14.18
N LYS A 111 3.09 9.39 -14.77
CA LYS A 111 1.65 9.33 -14.99
C LYS A 111 1.29 8.07 -15.80
N GLY A 112 0.31 7.32 -15.31
CA GLY A 112 -0.13 6.08 -15.94
C GLY A 112 0.63 4.82 -15.54
N ALA A 113 1.72 4.94 -14.78
CA ALA A 113 2.43 3.80 -14.21
C ALA A 113 1.81 3.34 -12.88
N VAL A 114 1.91 2.05 -12.59
CA VAL A 114 1.68 1.47 -11.27
C VAL A 114 2.94 1.70 -10.45
N GLY A 115 2.83 2.48 -9.37
CA GLY A 115 3.93 2.74 -8.45
C GLY A 115 3.99 1.67 -7.37
N LEU A 116 5.12 0.97 -7.27
CA LEU A 116 5.37 -0.07 -6.28
C LEU A 116 6.70 0.19 -5.58
N THR A 117 6.84 -0.29 -4.36
CA THR A 117 8.06 -0.10 -3.56
C THR A 117 8.98 -1.31 -3.72
N CYS A 118 10.26 -1.08 -3.97
CA CYS A 118 11.30 -2.12 -4.14
C CYS A 118 10.94 -3.16 -5.20
N VAL A 119 10.58 -2.74 -6.40
CA VAL A 119 10.33 -3.66 -7.51
C VAL A 119 11.61 -4.38 -7.89
N THR A 120 11.60 -5.69 -7.83
CA THR A 120 12.80 -6.52 -8.01
C THR A 120 12.44 -7.78 -8.78
N PRO A 121 13.26 -8.24 -9.75
CA PRO A 121 13.09 -9.56 -10.35
C PRO A 121 12.99 -10.63 -9.27
N LEU A 122 11.93 -11.44 -9.31
CA LEU A 122 11.64 -12.42 -8.26
C LEU A 122 12.82 -13.35 -7.99
N SER A 123 13.55 -13.76 -9.03
CA SER A 123 14.72 -14.64 -8.93
C SER A 123 15.85 -14.09 -8.04
N LEU A 124 15.88 -12.78 -7.77
CA LEU A 124 16.90 -12.17 -6.91
C LEU A 124 16.50 -12.18 -5.42
N VAL A 125 15.24 -12.43 -5.10
CA VAL A 125 14.71 -12.33 -3.73
C VAL A 125 14.01 -13.60 -3.24
N GLU A 126 13.63 -14.52 -4.12
CA GLU A 126 12.80 -15.69 -3.81
C GLU A 126 13.37 -16.60 -2.71
N HIS A 127 14.70 -16.70 -2.61
CA HIS A 127 15.36 -17.58 -1.64
C HIS A 127 15.29 -17.04 -0.21
N ASP A 128 15.25 -15.71 -0.04
CA ASP A 128 15.29 -15.05 1.26
C ASP A 128 13.94 -14.45 1.66
N TRP A 129 12.98 -14.48 0.75
CA TRP A 129 11.68 -13.85 0.99
C TRP A 129 10.71 -14.78 1.70
N GLU A 130 10.10 -14.28 2.78
CA GLU A 130 9.25 -15.04 3.70
C GLU A 130 8.17 -15.85 3.00
N TRP A 131 7.49 -15.27 1.99
CA TRP A 131 6.38 -15.93 1.28
C TRP A 131 6.80 -17.16 0.48
N LEU A 132 8.02 -17.20 -0.04
CA LEU A 132 8.52 -18.29 -0.86
C LEU A 132 9.50 -19.21 -0.14
N ARG A 133 9.86 -18.91 1.11
CA ARG A 133 10.70 -19.80 1.94
C ARG A 133 9.98 -21.09 2.31
N HIS A 134 8.64 -21.05 2.39
CA HIS A 134 7.81 -22.19 2.74
C HIS A 134 7.29 -22.91 1.49
N GLU A 135 7.16 -24.25 1.58
CA GLU A 135 6.67 -25.10 0.48
C GLU A 135 5.30 -24.65 -0.04
N GLU A 136 4.38 -24.33 0.88
CA GLU A 136 3.04 -23.86 0.52
C GLU A 136 3.07 -22.55 -0.29
N GLY A 137 3.92 -21.62 0.09
CA GLY A 137 4.08 -20.35 -0.66
C GLY A 137 4.60 -20.59 -2.08
N ARG A 138 5.61 -21.47 -2.23
CA ARG A 138 6.13 -21.87 -3.55
C ARG A 138 5.06 -22.53 -4.39
N ARG A 139 4.31 -23.47 -3.82
CA ARG A 139 3.21 -24.17 -4.52
C ARG A 139 2.15 -23.18 -5.02
N GLN A 140 1.74 -22.23 -4.17
CA GLN A 140 0.77 -21.18 -4.55
C GLN A 140 1.33 -20.29 -5.67
N TRP A 141 2.62 -19.97 -5.63
CA TRP A 141 3.27 -19.19 -6.68
C TRP A 141 3.31 -19.93 -8.01
N GLU A 142 3.71 -21.19 -8.01
CA GLU A 142 3.73 -22.02 -9.22
C GLU A 142 2.34 -22.18 -9.83
N GLU A 143 1.29 -22.28 -8.99
CA GLU A 143 -0.09 -22.34 -9.42
C GLU A 143 -0.54 -21.01 -10.03
N LEU A 144 -0.24 -19.89 -9.37
CA LEU A 144 -0.53 -18.54 -9.89
C LEU A 144 0.16 -18.27 -11.22
N LEU A 145 1.44 -18.63 -11.32
CA LEU A 145 2.21 -18.46 -12.58
C LEU A 145 1.64 -19.30 -13.70
N ARG A 146 1.28 -20.56 -13.43
CA ARG A 146 0.64 -21.46 -14.40
C ARG A 146 -0.71 -20.92 -14.87
N HIS A 147 -1.51 -20.37 -13.94
CA HIS A 147 -2.76 -19.71 -14.26
C HIS A 147 -2.51 -18.48 -15.16
N ALA A 148 -1.56 -17.62 -14.82
CA ALA A 148 -1.19 -16.45 -15.63
C ALA A 148 -0.73 -16.82 -17.04
N GLN A 149 0.06 -17.87 -17.17
CA GLN A 149 0.51 -18.39 -18.48
C GLN A 149 -0.66 -18.95 -19.31
N GLY A 150 -1.59 -19.66 -18.67
CA GLY A 150 -2.74 -20.28 -19.36
C GLY A 150 -3.78 -19.26 -19.80
N GLU A 151 -4.19 -18.36 -18.92
CA GLU A 151 -5.30 -17.42 -19.17
C GLU A 151 -4.86 -16.16 -19.94
N TRP A 152 -3.64 -15.67 -19.70
CA TRP A 152 -3.15 -14.42 -20.28
C TRP A 152 -1.88 -14.55 -21.11
N SER A 153 -1.40 -15.77 -21.38
CA SER A 153 -0.16 -16.00 -22.14
C SER A 153 1.04 -15.26 -21.54
N TYR A 154 1.08 -15.13 -20.21
CA TYR A 154 2.14 -14.40 -19.52
C TYR A 154 3.51 -15.04 -19.77
N ALA A 155 4.48 -14.25 -20.24
CA ALA A 155 5.83 -14.69 -20.58
C ALA A 155 6.94 -13.74 -20.07
N ASP A 156 6.57 -12.69 -19.34
CA ASP A 156 7.54 -11.74 -18.81
C ASP A 156 8.33 -12.32 -17.62
N VAL A 157 9.37 -11.59 -17.21
CA VAL A 157 10.14 -11.93 -16.00
C VAL A 157 9.31 -11.53 -14.77
N PRO A 158 8.95 -12.50 -13.90
CA PRO A 158 8.19 -12.20 -12.71
C PRO A 158 8.94 -11.24 -11.78
N GLN A 159 8.18 -10.33 -11.18
CA GLN A 159 8.68 -9.34 -10.24
C GLN A 159 8.01 -9.51 -8.88
N ALA A 160 8.69 -9.04 -7.84
CA ALA A 160 8.17 -8.89 -6.50
C ALA A 160 8.26 -7.41 -6.08
N CYS A 161 7.45 -7.01 -5.12
CA CYS A 161 7.51 -5.68 -4.51
C CYS A 161 7.24 -5.76 -3.01
N LEU A 162 7.49 -4.68 -2.28
CA LEU A 162 6.98 -4.51 -0.93
C LEU A 162 5.58 -3.88 -1.00
N GLY A 163 4.63 -4.43 -0.25
CA GLY A 163 3.21 -4.05 -0.30
C GLY A 163 2.87 -2.72 0.36
N VAL A 164 3.85 -1.86 0.65
CA VAL A 164 3.67 -0.61 1.39
C VAL A 164 3.72 0.60 0.46
N GLY A 165 2.68 1.43 0.53
CA GLY A 165 2.60 2.70 -0.19
C GLY A 165 2.49 2.59 -1.71
N PRO A 166 1.81 1.61 -2.29
CA PRO A 166 1.65 1.58 -3.74
C PRO A 166 0.73 2.69 -4.23
N CYS A 167 0.86 3.05 -5.50
CA CYS A 167 -0.11 3.93 -6.15
C CYS A 167 -0.54 3.36 -7.51
N PHE A 168 -1.79 3.63 -7.87
CA PHE A 168 -2.46 2.99 -9.00
C PHE A 168 -3.16 4.01 -9.90
N PRO A 169 -2.89 4.00 -11.21
CA PRO A 169 -3.75 4.70 -12.15
C PRO A 169 -5.20 4.19 -12.05
N ARG A 170 -6.18 5.08 -12.20
CA ARG A 170 -7.60 4.69 -12.25
C ARG A 170 -7.86 3.60 -13.29
N ALA A 171 -7.20 3.69 -14.44
CA ALA A 171 -7.34 2.71 -15.52
C ALA A 171 -6.88 1.30 -15.10
N PHE A 172 -5.79 1.21 -14.29
CA PHE A 172 -5.35 -0.06 -13.72
C PHE A 172 -6.43 -0.65 -12.80
N LEU A 173 -6.92 0.14 -11.83
CA LEU A 173 -7.95 -0.35 -10.90
C LEU A 173 -9.24 -0.77 -11.63
N ALA A 174 -9.62 -0.05 -12.68
CA ALA A 174 -10.78 -0.41 -13.50
C ALA A 174 -10.62 -1.78 -14.17
N GLN A 175 -9.46 -2.07 -14.74
CA GLN A 175 -9.18 -3.36 -15.37
C GLN A 175 -8.96 -4.46 -14.32
N TYR A 176 -8.14 -4.18 -13.28
CA TYR A 176 -7.83 -5.14 -12.22
C TYR A 176 -9.09 -5.58 -11.45
N SER A 177 -10.04 -4.68 -11.26
CA SER A 177 -11.27 -4.99 -10.52
C SER A 177 -12.23 -5.94 -11.24
N VAL A 178 -12.07 -6.18 -12.54
CA VAL A 178 -12.97 -7.04 -13.33
C VAL A 178 -12.33 -8.36 -13.76
N ILE A 179 -11.02 -8.52 -13.58
CA ILE A 179 -10.36 -9.79 -13.85
C ILE A 179 -10.53 -10.75 -12.67
N ASP A 180 -10.47 -12.04 -12.96
CA ASP A 180 -10.44 -13.10 -11.93
C ASP A 180 -9.01 -13.25 -11.38
N ALA A 181 -8.58 -12.28 -10.58
CA ALA A 181 -7.34 -12.39 -9.83
C ALA A 181 -7.55 -13.38 -8.68
N THR A 182 -6.86 -14.51 -8.74
CA THR A 182 -6.99 -15.57 -7.74
C THR A 182 -6.46 -15.14 -6.38
N GLU A 183 -6.96 -15.74 -5.28
CA GLU A 183 -6.47 -15.50 -3.91
C GLU A 183 -5.12 -16.19 -3.62
N LEU A 184 -4.41 -16.69 -4.66
CA LEU A 184 -3.12 -17.32 -4.53
C LEU A 184 -2.02 -16.31 -4.23
N CYS A 185 -1.08 -16.67 -3.39
CA CYS A 185 0.06 -15.86 -2.96
C CYS A 185 -0.32 -14.59 -2.16
N HIS A 186 0.66 -13.74 -1.97
CA HIS A 186 0.56 -12.41 -1.35
C HIS A 186 0.37 -11.33 -2.42
N ASP A 187 -0.20 -10.20 -2.08
CA ASP A 187 -0.37 -9.06 -2.99
C ASP A 187 0.97 -8.51 -3.52
N GLU A 188 2.06 -8.69 -2.77
CA GLU A 188 3.43 -8.34 -3.18
C GLU A 188 3.93 -9.10 -4.43
N LEU A 189 3.31 -10.23 -4.76
CA LEU A 189 3.53 -11.00 -6.01
C LEU A 189 2.46 -10.68 -7.06
N ARG A 190 1.20 -10.61 -6.62
CA ARG A 190 0.08 -10.40 -7.54
C ARG A 190 0.11 -9.01 -8.18
N LEU A 191 0.42 -7.95 -7.42
CA LEU A 191 0.43 -6.58 -7.94
C LEU A 191 1.36 -6.40 -9.14
N PRO A 192 2.68 -6.73 -9.04
CA PRO A 192 3.55 -6.61 -10.22
C PRO A 192 3.16 -7.57 -11.35
N LEU A 193 2.74 -8.80 -11.05
CA LEU A 193 2.30 -9.77 -12.05
C LEU A 193 1.13 -9.24 -12.88
N PHE A 194 0.08 -8.78 -12.23
CA PHE A 194 -1.10 -8.27 -12.93
C PHE A 194 -0.89 -6.89 -13.56
N ALA A 195 0.03 -6.08 -13.04
CA ALA A 195 0.45 -4.86 -13.74
C ALA A 195 1.08 -5.19 -15.10
N GLN A 196 1.96 -6.22 -15.15
CA GLN A 196 2.56 -6.70 -16.40
C GLN A 196 1.50 -7.32 -17.33
N ILE A 197 0.64 -8.21 -16.83
CA ILE A 197 -0.44 -8.85 -17.62
C ILE A 197 -1.35 -7.80 -18.26
N LEU A 198 -1.71 -6.76 -17.53
CA LEU A 198 -2.59 -5.70 -18.00
C LEU A 198 -1.85 -4.61 -18.83
N GLY A 199 -0.55 -4.77 -19.04
CA GLY A 199 0.27 -3.87 -19.87
C GLY A 199 0.54 -2.49 -19.25
N PHE A 200 0.46 -2.36 -17.92
CA PHE A 200 0.80 -1.11 -17.24
C PHE A 200 2.29 -1.05 -16.93
N PRO A 201 2.95 0.10 -17.21
CA PRO A 201 4.30 0.33 -16.74
C PRO A 201 4.37 0.26 -15.22
N ILE A 202 5.43 -0.36 -14.69
CA ILE A 202 5.72 -0.39 -13.27
C ILE A 202 6.84 0.61 -12.99
N ALA A 203 6.71 1.39 -11.92
CA ALA A 203 7.71 2.36 -11.51
C ALA A 203 7.96 2.26 -9.99
N GLU A 204 9.18 2.58 -9.58
CA GLU A 204 9.57 2.65 -8.17
C GLU A 204 8.93 3.85 -7.46
N THR A 205 8.42 3.65 -6.23
CA THR A 205 7.98 4.76 -5.37
C THR A 205 9.15 5.53 -4.76
N GLY A 206 10.34 4.93 -4.69
CA GLY A 206 11.54 5.49 -4.08
C GLY A 206 11.53 5.53 -2.55
N PHE A 207 10.60 4.86 -1.91
CA PHE A 207 10.53 4.83 -0.44
C PHE A 207 11.67 4.04 0.17
N ARG A 208 12.16 3.05 -0.55
CA ARG A 208 13.29 2.22 -0.18
C ARG A 208 14.16 1.97 -1.41
N SER A 209 15.50 2.04 -1.25
CA SER A 209 16.43 1.93 -2.38
C SER A 209 16.55 0.50 -2.89
N HIS A 210 16.71 -0.46 -1.99
CA HIS A 210 16.92 -1.87 -2.32
C HIS A 210 16.24 -2.79 -1.31
N TRP A 211 15.82 -3.97 -1.77
CA TRP A 211 15.13 -4.99 -0.98
C TRP A 211 15.86 -5.35 0.32
N PHE A 212 17.16 -5.60 0.24
CA PHE A 212 17.99 -6.03 1.38
C PHE A 212 18.90 -4.92 1.94
N ASP A 213 18.64 -3.65 1.62
CA ASP A 213 19.43 -2.55 2.15
C ASP A 213 19.12 -2.31 3.64
N ARG A 214 20.03 -2.83 4.49
CA ARG A 214 19.94 -2.63 5.95
C ARG A 214 20.14 -1.17 6.36
N GLY A 215 20.78 -0.36 5.54
CA GLY A 215 20.93 1.08 5.78
C GLY A 215 19.59 1.81 5.74
N ASP A 216 18.67 1.35 4.90
CA ASP A 216 17.31 1.87 4.81
C ASP A 216 16.37 1.41 5.93
N ASP A 217 16.68 0.30 6.62
CA ASP A 217 15.82 -0.26 7.68
C ASP A 217 15.49 0.75 8.80
N ARG A 218 16.38 1.70 9.05
CA ARG A 218 16.18 2.78 10.03
C ARG A 218 15.14 3.84 9.59
N PHE A 219 14.70 3.81 8.35
CA PHE A 219 13.72 4.75 7.79
C PHE A 219 12.52 4.05 7.19
N PHE A 220 12.76 2.88 6.58
CA PHE A 220 11.72 2.12 5.90
C PHE A 220 12.04 0.62 5.96
N ASN A 221 11.24 -0.13 6.71
CA ASN A 221 11.39 -1.58 6.81
C ASN A 221 10.03 -2.26 6.81
N VAL A 222 10.03 -3.58 6.56
CA VAL A 222 8.86 -4.45 6.62
C VAL A 222 9.16 -5.57 7.63
N GLY A 223 8.35 -5.64 8.69
CA GLY A 223 8.56 -6.63 9.77
C GLY A 223 9.66 -6.26 10.79
N GLY A 224 10.31 -5.11 10.65
CA GLY A 224 11.32 -4.61 11.58
C GLY A 224 10.76 -3.72 12.70
N PRO A 225 11.66 -3.10 13.49
CA PRO A 225 11.28 -2.19 14.56
C PRO A 225 10.64 -0.89 14.02
N GLU A 226 9.88 -0.23 14.88
CA GLU A 226 9.33 1.11 14.59
C GLU A 226 10.45 2.13 14.34
N ILE A 227 10.20 3.05 13.41
CA ILE A 227 11.18 4.10 13.06
C ILE A 227 11.35 5.08 14.22
N ASP A 228 12.61 5.35 14.58
CA ASP A 228 12.95 6.30 15.65
C ASP A 228 12.55 7.75 15.26
N PRO A 229 11.81 8.46 16.13
CA PRO A 229 11.46 9.87 15.89
C PRO A 229 12.67 10.80 15.69
N GLY A 230 13.82 10.50 16.30
CA GLY A 230 15.05 11.24 16.10
C GLY A 230 15.62 11.08 14.69
N ALA A 231 15.51 9.88 14.12
CA ALA A 231 15.89 9.63 12.72
C ALA A 231 14.98 10.42 11.76
N ILE A 232 13.68 10.46 12.04
CA ILE A 232 12.72 11.28 11.28
C ILE A 232 13.08 12.76 11.35
N ALA A 233 13.34 13.29 12.56
CA ALA A 233 13.71 14.68 12.76
C ALA A 233 14.98 15.06 12.00
N THR A 234 15.97 14.18 11.99
CA THR A 234 17.21 14.36 11.23
C THR A 234 16.93 14.49 9.73
N GLU A 235 16.16 13.59 9.15
CA GLU A 235 15.79 13.63 7.73
C GLU A 235 15.00 14.89 7.38
N LEU A 236 14.09 15.32 8.25
CA LEU A 236 13.30 16.54 8.03
C LEU A 236 14.14 17.82 8.05
N SER A 237 15.28 17.82 8.73
CA SER A 237 16.22 18.95 8.74
C SER A 237 16.99 19.10 7.43
N LEU A 238 17.03 18.07 6.58
CA LEU A 238 17.72 18.06 5.30
C LEU A 238 16.77 18.48 4.17
N PRO A 239 17.18 19.39 3.28
CA PRO A 239 16.38 19.81 2.12
C PRO A 239 15.96 18.63 1.22
N THR A 240 16.84 17.66 1.04
CA THR A 240 16.64 16.44 0.24
C THR A 240 16.39 15.22 1.08
N GLY A 241 16.12 15.37 2.36
CA GLY A 241 15.87 14.26 3.29
C GLY A 241 14.56 13.53 2.97
N ARG A 242 14.44 12.33 3.48
CA ARG A 242 13.27 11.49 3.28
C ARG A 242 12.01 12.11 3.85
N ARG A 243 10.88 11.83 3.22
CA ARG A 243 9.54 12.28 3.62
C ARG A 243 8.55 11.13 3.78
N ALA A 244 8.99 9.88 3.58
CA ALA A 244 8.23 8.65 3.79
C ALA A 244 8.96 7.73 4.78
N PHE A 245 8.25 7.25 5.81
CA PHE A 245 8.79 6.42 6.89
C PHE A 245 7.82 5.29 7.22
N HIS A 246 8.34 4.05 7.36
CA HIS A 246 7.53 2.88 7.68
C HIS A 246 8.37 1.81 8.44
N PRO A 247 7.81 1.18 9.51
CA PRO A 247 6.54 1.52 10.14
C PRO A 247 6.74 2.63 11.20
N TYR A 248 5.79 3.55 11.26
CA TYR A 248 5.71 4.53 12.34
C TYR A 248 4.32 4.51 12.97
N ARG A 249 4.20 4.08 14.22
CA ARG A 249 2.93 3.90 14.94
C ARG A 249 2.67 4.98 15.98
N GLY A 250 3.64 5.87 16.20
CA GLY A 250 3.54 6.98 17.13
C GLY A 250 2.57 8.08 16.71
N ALA A 251 2.22 8.97 17.65
CA ALA A 251 1.38 10.12 17.38
C ALA A 251 2.12 11.17 16.55
N THR A 252 1.39 11.86 15.64
CA THR A 252 1.96 12.91 14.77
C THR A 252 2.13 14.25 15.46
N GLN A 253 1.59 14.44 16.67
CA GLN A 253 1.56 15.74 17.35
C GLN A 253 2.94 16.32 17.70
N GLY A 254 3.94 15.45 17.93
CA GLY A 254 5.34 15.86 18.17
C GLY A 254 6.11 16.27 16.91
N LEU A 255 5.69 15.78 15.73
CA LEU A 255 6.38 15.99 14.47
C LEU A 255 5.99 17.30 13.77
N ARG A 256 4.91 17.99 14.21
CA ARG A 256 4.47 19.28 13.66
C ARG A 256 5.26 20.49 14.16
N ARG A 257 6.20 20.30 15.06
CA ARG A 257 7.03 21.37 15.67
C ARG A 257 8.47 21.36 15.19
N ILE A 258 8.77 20.49 14.25
CA ILE A 258 10.04 20.42 13.52
C ILE A 258 9.80 20.92 12.09
#